data_76e8e8fc922551ab10c664694cf43079
#
_entry.id   76e8e8fc922551ab10c664694cf43079
#
_cell.length_a   1.000
_cell.length_b   1.000
_cell.length_c   1.000
_cell.angle_alpha   90.00
_cell.angle_beta   90.00
_cell.angle_gamma   90.00
#
_symmetry.space_group_name_H-M   'P 1'
#
loop_
_entity.id
_entity.type
_entity.pdbx_description
1 polymer ?
#
loop_
_entity_poly.entity_id
_entity_poly.type
_entity_poly.pdbx_seq_one_letter_code
_entity_poly.pdbx_strand_id
1 'polypeptide(L)'
;MASVRINSTSYSAAAWNFFNIMPYGPHTDPTEAQVRWQVNASLVYGAKGLLYFCYFTPGGDEFPKGGAIIGQDGLKTYHYAQAKRINKMLQSYGKVLMDCTSTDIAQIIPGDTPSEKLRQSGIRDIKRDRVDPPHDYLVGTFRHKSGRRAVMLMNNRFAYSAWPTVEFDVRPGQRVVEIDPETGREVPLHDASPLMDGVQLPLLDGGARLFLIG
;
A
#
# COMPACT_ATOMS: atom_id res chain seq x y z
N MET A 1 -2.22 1.00 13.72
CA MET A 1 -0.98 1.01 12.90
C MET A 1 0.01 2.09 13.33
N ALA A 2 -0.37 3.38 13.47
CA ALA A 2 0.57 4.43 13.85
C ALA A 2 1.28 4.18 15.18
N SER A 3 0.57 3.75 16.21
CA SER A 3 1.13 3.43 17.54
C SER A 3 2.14 2.27 17.48
N VAL A 4 1.85 1.21 16.71
CA VAL A 4 2.75 0.08 16.51
C VAL A 4 4.04 0.53 15.81
N ARG A 5 3.91 1.40 14.77
CA ARG A 5 5.07 1.95 14.08
C ARG A 5 5.98 2.76 15.01
N ILE A 6 5.40 3.66 15.82
CA ILE A 6 6.16 4.47 16.78
C ILE A 6 6.96 3.57 17.72
N ASN A 7 6.33 2.57 18.29
CA ASN A 7 6.98 1.63 19.20
C ASN A 7 8.09 0.84 18.51
N SER A 8 7.82 0.28 17.31
CA SER A 8 8.82 -0.49 16.57
C SER A 8 10.03 0.35 16.17
N THR A 9 9.84 1.61 15.79
CA THR A 9 10.92 2.53 15.44
C THR A 9 11.77 2.87 16.67
N SER A 10 11.14 3.14 17.81
CA SER A 10 11.85 3.46 19.07
C SER A 10 12.70 2.33 19.59
N TYR A 11 12.28 1.08 19.37
CA TYR A 11 12.99 -0.11 19.84
C TYR A 11 13.73 -0.86 18.73
N SER A 12 13.84 -0.30 17.53
CA SER A 12 14.43 -0.96 16.35
C SER A 12 13.79 -2.32 16.03
N ALA A 13 12.55 -2.54 16.45
CA ALA A 13 11.84 -3.79 16.24
C ALA A 13 11.08 -3.77 14.90
N ALA A 14 11.01 -4.91 14.22
CA ALA A 14 10.20 -5.06 13.02
C ALA A 14 8.71 -5.08 13.40
N ALA A 15 7.92 -4.19 12.80
CA ALA A 15 6.48 -4.19 12.97
C ALA A 15 5.84 -5.27 12.09
N TRP A 16 4.98 -6.10 12.70
CA TRP A 16 4.13 -7.05 12.00
C TRP A 16 2.67 -6.64 12.17
N ASN A 17 1.88 -6.78 11.11
CA ASN A 17 0.44 -6.53 11.18
C ASN A 17 -0.34 -7.82 11.00
N PHE A 18 -1.38 -7.95 11.82
CA PHE A 18 -2.33 -9.03 11.74
C PHE A 18 -3.69 -8.45 11.36
N PHE A 19 -4.33 -8.95 10.31
CA PHE A 19 -5.58 -8.41 9.81
C PHE A 19 -6.53 -9.51 9.30
N ASN A 20 -7.78 -9.13 9.16
CA ASN A 20 -8.86 -10.04 8.85
C ASN A 20 -9.02 -10.29 7.35
N ILE A 21 -9.25 -11.56 6.96
CA ILE A 21 -9.60 -11.99 5.60
C ILE A 21 -10.92 -12.77 5.55
N MET A 22 -11.61 -12.91 6.66
CA MET A 22 -12.86 -13.68 6.73
C MET A 22 -13.89 -13.02 7.64
N PRO A 23 -15.19 -13.27 7.45
CA PRO A 23 -16.20 -12.82 8.39
C PRO A 23 -16.12 -13.64 9.68
N TYR A 24 -16.24 -12.98 10.83
CA TYR A 24 -16.44 -13.61 12.13
C TYR A 24 -16.98 -12.61 13.15
N GLY A 25 -17.82 -13.06 14.09
CA GLY A 25 -18.45 -12.15 15.06
C GLY A 25 -19.12 -10.96 14.37
N PRO A 26 -18.80 -9.71 14.75
CA PRO A 26 -19.36 -8.51 14.11
C PRO A 26 -18.65 -8.09 12.81
N HIS A 27 -17.59 -8.81 12.40
CA HIS A 27 -16.80 -8.45 11.22
C HIS A 27 -17.44 -8.99 9.95
N THR A 28 -17.62 -8.12 8.97
CA THR A 28 -18.13 -8.49 7.64
C THR A 28 -17.07 -9.18 6.81
N ASP A 29 -17.50 -9.90 5.78
CA ASP A 29 -16.63 -10.52 4.81
C ASP A 29 -15.91 -9.47 3.97
N PRO A 30 -14.56 -9.38 4.01
CA PRO A 30 -13.85 -8.34 3.31
C PRO A 30 -13.80 -8.60 1.80
N THR A 31 -14.05 -7.57 1.00
CA THR A 31 -13.80 -7.61 -0.44
C THR A 31 -12.30 -7.66 -0.73
N GLU A 32 -11.91 -8.04 -1.95
CA GLU A 32 -10.51 -7.99 -2.38
C GLU A 32 -9.88 -6.59 -2.21
N ALA A 33 -10.65 -5.54 -2.50
CA ALA A 33 -10.21 -4.16 -2.30
C ALA A 33 -9.91 -3.83 -0.83
N GLN A 34 -10.75 -4.33 0.08
CA GLN A 34 -10.53 -4.16 1.52
C GLN A 34 -9.32 -4.94 2.02
N VAL A 35 -9.10 -6.17 1.53
CA VAL A 35 -7.89 -6.95 1.85
C VAL A 35 -6.65 -6.25 1.29
N ARG A 36 -6.68 -5.81 0.03
CA ARG A 36 -5.60 -5.05 -0.60
C ARG A 36 -5.29 -3.75 0.15
N TRP A 37 -6.32 -3.03 0.59
CA TRP A 37 -6.17 -1.83 1.40
C TRP A 37 -5.45 -2.12 2.72
N GLN A 38 -5.84 -3.17 3.46
CA GLN A 38 -5.20 -3.56 4.72
C GLN A 38 -3.72 -3.89 4.52
N VAL A 39 -3.40 -4.63 3.47
CA VAL A 39 -2.03 -4.99 3.09
C VAL A 39 -1.21 -3.74 2.76
N ASN A 40 -1.69 -2.92 1.84
CA ASN A 40 -0.95 -1.73 1.39
C ASN A 40 -0.80 -0.68 2.50
N ALA A 41 -1.83 -0.47 3.32
CA ALA A 41 -1.73 0.39 4.50
C ALA A 41 -0.63 -0.11 5.45
N SER A 42 -0.56 -1.42 5.69
CA SER A 42 0.49 -2.00 6.52
C SER A 42 1.89 -1.73 5.97
N LEU A 43 2.07 -1.88 4.66
CA LEU A 43 3.35 -1.59 3.99
C LEU A 43 3.71 -0.10 4.07
N VAL A 44 2.76 0.80 3.80
CA VAL A 44 2.95 2.25 3.93
C VAL A 44 3.41 2.63 5.34
N TYR A 45 2.85 1.96 6.37
CA TYR A 45 3.27 2.13 7.76
C TYR A 45 4.58 1.43 8.11
N GLY A 46 5.22 0.75 7.17
CA GLY A 46 6.55 0.15 7.33
C GLY A 46 6.55 -1.24 7.94
N ALA A 47 5.42 -1.95 7.91
CA ALA A 47 5.36 -3.33 8.37
C ALA A 47 6.32 -4.23 7.57
N LYS A 48 7.02 -5.13 8.29
CA LYS A 48 7.97 -6.10 7.74
C LYS A 48 7.38 -7.52 7.68
N GLY A 49 6.24 -7.73 8.30
CA GLY A 49 5.51 -8.99 8.25
C GLY A 49 4.01 -8.75 8.25
N LEU A 50 3.29 -9.64 7.58
CA LEU A 50 1.84 -9.60 7.44
C LEU A 50 1.26 -10.97 7.74
N LEU A 51 0.21 -11.01 8.54
CA LEU A 51 -0.47 -12.22 8.95
C LEU A 51 -1.97 -12.10 8.62
N TYR A 52 -2.47 -13.07 7.87
CA TYR A 52 -3.90 -13.19 7.59
C TYR A 52 -4.61 -13.91 8.73
N PHE A 53 -5.72 -13.39 9.20
CA PHE A 53 -6.67 -14.14 10.01
C PHE A 53 -7.84 -14.58 9.11
N CYS A 54 -7.87 -15.83 8.66
CA CYS A 54 -6.84 -16.84 8.82
C CYS A 54 -6.69 -17.68 7.55
N TYR A 55 -5.78 -18.65 7.56
CA TYR A 55 -5.57 -19.52 6.40
C TYR A 55 -6.68 -20.57 6.27
N PHE A 56 -6.96 -21.28 7.36
CA PHE A 56 -8.01 -22.33 7.43
C PHE A 56 -9.18 -21.83 8.28
N THR A 57 -10.40 -22.02 7.80
CA THR A 57 -11.61 -21.61 8.54
C THR A 57 -11.72 -22.39 9.83
N PRO A 58 -11.68 -21.75 11.02
CA PRO A 58 -11.81 -22.44 12.28
C PRO A 58 -13.19 -23.09 12.44
N GLY A 59 -13.28 -24.12 13.29
CA GLY A 59 -14.56 -24.65 13.76
C GLY A 59 -15.17 -23.73 14.82
N GLY A 60 -16.48 -23.86 15.03
CA GLY A 60 -17.24 -23.09 16.01
C GLY A 60 -18.34 -22.24 15.38
N ASP A 61 -19.31 -21.86 16.18
CA ASP A 61 -20.51 -21.14 15.71
C ASP A 61 -20.23 -19.67 15.33
N GLU A 62 -19.13 -19.12 15.81
CA GLU A 62 -18.71 -17.74 15.47
C GLU A 62 -18.02 -17.62 14.10
N PHE A 63 -17.61 -18.75 13.51
CA PHE A 63 -16.90 -18.77 12.22
C PHE A 63 -17.79 -19.34 11.12
N PRO A 64 -18.24 -18.52 10.15
CA PRO A 64 -19.00 -19.01 9.01
C PRO A 64 -18.22 -20.03 8.18
N LYS A 65 -18.89 -21.06 7.70
CA LYS A 65 -18.28 -22.06 6.81
C LYS A 65 -17.77 -21.41 5.54
N GLY A 66 -16.57 -21.78 5.11
CA GLY A 66 -15.97 -21.33 3.86
C GLY A 66 -15.45 -19.89 3.86
N GLY A 67 -15.37 -19.22 5.04
CA GLY A 67 -15.00 -17.80 5.13
C GLY A 67 -13.52 -17.49 4.97
N ALA A 68 -12.59 -18.37 5.40
CA ALA A 68 -11.14 -18.14 5.32
C ALA A 68 -10.56 -18.41 3.91
N ILE A 69 -9.25 -18.45 3.78
CA ILE A 69 -8.56 -18.79 2.52
C ILE A 69 -8.90 -20.24 2.10
N ILE A 70 -8.94 -21.14 3.08
CA ILE A 70 -9.40 -22.53 2.91
C ILE A 70 -10.64 -22.75 3.79
N GLY A 71 -11.68 -23.35 3.22
CA GLY A 71 -12.91 -23.71 3.93
C GLY A 71 -12.72 -24.86 4.90
N GLN A 72 -13.71 -25.07 5.78
CA GLN A 72 -13.73 -26.23 6.70
C GLN A 72 -13.74 -27.58 5.98
N ASP A 73 -14.24 -27.59 4.74
CA ASP A 73 -14.23 -28.74 3.83
C ASP A 73 -12.87 -28.99 3.15
N GLY A 74 -11.87 -28.17 3.44
CA GLY A 74 -10.54 -28.24 2.84
C GLY A 74 -10.44 -27.64 1.43
N LEU A 75 -11.53 -27.08 0.89
CA LEU A 75 -11.54 -26.49 -0.44
C LEU A 75 -11.10 -25.03 -0.40
N LYS A 76 -10.57 -24.56 -1.53
CA LYS A 76 -10.20 -23.17 -1.73
C LYS A 76 -11.46 -22.30 -1.80
N THR A 77 -11.51 -21.27 -0.97
CA THR A 77 -12.53 -20.23 -1.10
C THR A 77 -12.11 -19.19 -2.17
N TYR A 78 -12.98 -18.23 -2.48
CA TYR A 78 -12.62 -17.12 -3.36
C TYR A 78 -11.48 -16.24 -2.80
N HIS A 79 -11.31 -16.19 -1.48
CA HIS A 79 -10.18 -15.51 -0.83
C HIS A 79 -8.82 -16.10 -1.20
N TYR A 80 -8.76 -17.39 -1.58
CA TYR A 80 -7.51 -17.98 -2.05
C TYR A 80 -6.96 -17.26 -3.28
N ALA A 81 -7.81 -16.99 -4.27
CA ALA A 81 -7.38 -16.29 -5.49
C ALA A 81 -7.01 -14.84 -5.21
N GLN A 82 -7.74 -14.16 -4.33
CA GLN A 82 -7.48 -12.79 -3.89
C GLN A 82 -6.13 -12.70 -3.16
N ALA A 83 -5.93 -13.53 -2.14
CA ALA A 83 -4.66 -13.59 -1.40
C ALA A 83 -3.47 -13.94 -2.30
N LYS A 84 -3.65 -14.85 -3.27
CA LYS A 84 -2.60 -15.21 -4.22
C LYS A 84 -2.16 -14.02 -5.07
N ARG A 85 -3.10 -13.20 -5.59
CA ARG A 85 -2.77 -11.99 -6.36
C ARG A 85 -2.05 -10.95 -5.51
N ILE A 86 -2.58 -10.69 -4.31
CA ILE A 86 -2.00 -9.72 -3.38
C ILE A 86 -0.60 -10.17 -2.93
N ASN A 87 -0.43 -11.45 -2.61
CA ASN A 87 0.87 -11.98 -2.18
C ASN A 87 1.92 -11.94 -3.30
N LYS A 88 1.52 -12.02 -4.56
CA LYS A 88 2.45 -11.84 -5.69
C LYS A 88 3.05 -10.43 -5.69
N MET A 89 2.20 -9.40 -5.54
CA MET A 89 2.65 -8.02 -5.37
C MET A 89 3.54 -7.86 -4.13
N LEU A 90 3.13 -8.46 -2.99
CA LEU A 90 3.91 -8.43 -1.74
C LEU A 90 5.32 -8.99 -1.93
N GLN A 91 5.47 -10.13 -2.63
CA GLN A 91 6.76 -10.72 -2.93
C GLN A 91 7.62 -9.81 -3.80
N SER A 92 7.00 -9.09 -4.74
CA SER A 92 7.70 -8.15 -5.62
C SER A 92 8.16 -6.90 -4.87
N TYR A 93 7.26 -6.24 -4.15
CA TYR A 93 7.61 -5.05 -3.36
C TYR A 93 8.52 -5.40 -2.17
N GLY A 94 8.35 -6.57 -1.60
CA GLY A 94 9.16 -7.08 -0.49
C GLY A 94 10.67 -7.09 -0.80
N LYS A 95 11.05 -7.36 -2.05
CA LYS A 95 12.46 -7.32 -2.49
C LYS A 95 13.13 -5.97 -2.24
N VAL A 96 12.34 -4.89 -2.33
CA VAL A 96 12.82 -3.52 -2.08
C VAL A 96 12.54 -3.10 -0.63
N LEU A 97 11.32 -3.33 -0.13
CA LEU A 97 10.90 -2.84 1.18
C LEU A 97 11.64 -3.51 2.34
N MET A 98 12.14 -4.74 2.17
CA MET A 98 12.98 -5.38 3.20
C MET A 98 14.32 -4.68 3.37
N ASP A 99 14.83 -4.02 2.33
CA ASP A 99 16.04 -3.22 2.34
C ASP A 99 15.80 -1.74 2.69
N CYS A 100 14.58 -1.40 3.10
CA CYS A 100 14.16 -0.05 3.43
C CYS A 100 13.94 0.13 4.93
N THR A 101 14.26 1.31 5.45
CA THR A 101 13.85 1.78 6.78
C THR A 101 12.75 2.83 6.60
N SER A 102 11.61 2.65 7.26
CA SER A 102 10.52 3.63 7.25
C SER A 102 10.95 4.90 7.98
N THR A 103 10.80 6.04 7.31
CA THR A 103 11.19 7.35 7.87
C THR A 103 9.99 8.18 8.24
N ASP A 104 8.97 8.27 7.39
CA ASP A 104 7.78 9.08 7.65
C ASP A 104 6.54 8.55 6.96
N ILE A 105 5.38 9.09 7.36
CA ILE A 105 4.07 8.84 6.76
C ILE A 105 3.30 10.15 6.71
N ALA A 106 2.68 10.41 5.57
CA ALA A 106 1.75 11.52 5.38
C ALA A 106 0.40 11.01 4.87
N GLN A 107 -0.68 11.53 5.42
CA GLN A 107 -2.01 11.43 4.81
C GLN A 107 -2.24 12.72 4.02
N ILE A 108 -2.67 12.59 2.79
CA ILE A 108 -2.81 13.70 1.85
C ILE A 108 -4.26 13.76 1.37
N ILE A 109 -4.88 14.92 1.54
CA ILE A 109 -6.15 15.27 0.91
C ILE A 109 -5.81 16.29 -0.18
N PRO A 110 -5.99 15.98 -1.47
CA PRO A 110 -5.66 16.89 -2.55
C PRO A 110 -6.41 18.22 -2.45
N GLY A 111 -5.68 19.31 -2.60
CA GLY A 111 -6.19 20.67 -2.40
C GLY A 111 -5.83 21.28 -1.05
N ASP A 112 -5.39 20.48 -0.10
CA ASP A 112 -4.74 20.99 1.12
C ASP A 112 -3.32 21.47 0.80
N THR A 113 -2.79 22.36 1.63
CA THR A 113 -1.38 22.78 1.50
C THR A 113 -0.47 21.57 1.70
N PRO A 114 0.43 21.25 0.73
CA PRO A 114 1.35 20.14 0.85
C PRO A 114 2.19 20.22 2.14
N SER A 115 2.14 19.17 2.93
CA SER A 115 2.89 19.10 4.19
C SER A 115 4.38 18.96 3.94
N GLU A 116 5.21 19.38 4.91
CA GLU A 116 6.66 19.16 4.85
C GLU A 116 7.00 17.66 4.71
N LYS A 117 6.24 16.77 5.35
CA LYS A 117 6.42 15.33 5.23
C LYS A 117 6.22 14.84 3.80
N LEU A 118 5.25 15.40 3.07
CA LEU A 118 5.05 15.08 1.66
C LEU A 118 6.26 15.50 0.83
N ARG A 119 6.76 16.73 1.01
CA ARG A 119 7.95 17.22 0.28
C ARG A 119 9.19 16.38 0.59
N GLN A 120 9.40 16.00 1.84
CA GLN A 120 10.50 15.11 2.23
C GLN A 120 10.39 13.72 1.59
N SER A 121 9.19 13.27 1.21
CA SER A 121 9.02 12.04 0.45
C SER A 121 9.56 12.11 -0.99
N GLY A 122 9.74 13.32 -1.54
CA GLY A 122 10.05 13.55 -2.94
C GLY A 122 8.83 13.70 -3.84
N ILE A 123 7.66 13.83 -3.23
CA ILE A 123 6.43 14.27 -3.88
C ILE A 123 6.21 15.73 -3.48
N ARG A 124 6.15 16.62 -4.46
CA ARG A 124 5.89 18.03 -4.24
C ARG A 124 4.42 18.29 -4.00
N ASP A 125 3.57 17.68 -4.82
CA ASP A 125 2.13 17.83 -4.76
C ASP A 125 1.40 16.61 -5.34
N ILE A 126 0.17 16.40 -4.88
CA ILE A 126 -0.81 15.50 -5.48
C ILE A 126 -2.02 16.36 -5.83
N LYS A 127 -2.20 16.64 -7.13
CA LYS A 127 -3.25 17.53 -7.60
C LYS A 127 -4.63 16.97 -7.31
N ARG A 128 -5.56 17.86 -6.95
CA ARG A 128 -6.95 17.50 -6.72
C ARG A 128 -7.57 17.00 -8.02
N ASP A 129 -8.18 15.82 -7.97
CA ASP A 129 -9.11 15.36 -8.97
C ASP A 129 -10.49 16.05 -8.79
N ARG A 130 -11.37 15.89 -9.77
CA ARG A 130 -12.71 16.50 -9.75
C ARG A 130 -13.75 15.60 -9.07
N VAL A 131 -13.33 14.67 -8.24
CA VAL A 131 -14.21 13.72 -7.53
C VAL A 131 -14.66 14.33 -6.20
N ASP A 132 -15.91 14.16 -5.85
CA ASP A 132 -16.49 14.58 -4.60
C ASP A 132 -17.14 13.38 -3.88
N PRO A 133 -16.76 13.03 -2.63
CA PRO A 133 -15.66 13.63 -1.86
C PRO A 133 -14.29 13.35 -2.48
N PRO A 134 -13.31 14.24 -2.28
CA PRO A 134 -11.97 14.06 -2.86
C PRO A 134 -11.34 12.76 -2.36
N HIS A 135 -10.54 12.12 -3.21
CA HIS A 135 -9.73 11.00 -2.79
C HIS A 135 -8.79 11.43 -1.67
N ASP A 136 -8.44 10.51 -0.79
CA ASP A 136 -7.33 10.68 0.13
C ASP A 136 -6.25 9.63 -0.14
N TYR A 137 -5.01 10.00 0.13
CA TYR A 137 -3.85 9.18 -0.15
C TYR A 137 -3.01 9.02 1.10
N LEU A 138 -2.39 7.84 1.23
CA LEU A 138 -1.30 7.63 2.19
C LEU A 138 0.02 7.58 1.44
N VAL A 139 1.01 8.28 1.97
CA VAL A 139 2.37 8.31 1.44
C VAL A 139 3.32 7.81 2.51
N GLY A 140 3.91 6.64 2.29
CA GLY A 140 5.00 6.13 3.13
C GLY A 140 6.35 6.51 2.53
N THR A 141 7.21 7.08 3.34
CA THR A 141 8.58 7.43 2.97
C THR A 141 9.56 6.49 3.63
N PHE A 142 10.54 6.05 2.85
CA PHE A 142 11.54 5.09 3.31
C PHE A 142 12.93 5.49 2.80
N ARG A 143 13.96 5.07 3.54
CA ARG A 143 15.35 5.10 3.09
C ARG A 143 15.78 3.69 2.71
N HIS A 144 16.09 3.48 1.45
CA HIS A 144 16.66 2.24 0.96
C HIS A 144 18.15 2.15 1.33
N LYS A 145 18.68 0.95 1.57
CA LYS A 145 20.08 0.70 1.92
C LYS A 145 21.11 1.27 0.92
N SER A 146 20.72 1.45 -0.34
CA SER A 146 21.54 2.10 -1.38
C SER A 146 21.65 3.61 -1.23
N GLY A 147 21.00 4.22 -0.23
CA GLY A 147 20.89 5.67 -0.06
C GLY A 147 19.77 6.33 -0.84
N ARG A 148 19.13 5.63 -1.79
CA ARG A 148 17.96 6.15 -2.51
C ARG A 148 16.75 6.29 -1.58
N ARG A 149 15.88 7.23 -1.89
CA ARG A 149 14.58 7.36 -1.25
C ARG A 149 13.59 6.39 -1.89
N ALA A 150 12.84 5.64 -1.09
CA ALA A 150 11.71 4.87 -1.56
C ALA A 150 10.41 5.54 -1.08
N VAL A 151 9.40 5.57 -1.94
CA VAL A 151 8.11 6.20 -1.68
C VAL A 151 6.99 5.26 -2.10
N MET A 152 6.07 4.99 -1.18
CA MET A 152 4.88 4.21 -1.48
C MET A 152 3.66 5.12 -1.42
N LEU A 153 3.01 5.33 -2.57
CA LEU A 153 1.78 6.09 -2.70
C LEU A 153 0.60 5.14 -2.78
N MET A 154 -0.36 5.31 -1.89
CA MET A 154 -1.53 4.45 -1.76
C MET A 154 -2.84 5.25 -1.88
N ASN A 155 -3.79 4.73 -2.66
CA ASN A 155 -5.18 5.17 -2.60
C ASN A 155 -5.79 4.69 -1.27
N ASN A 156 -6.09 5.62 -0.36
CA ASN A 156 -6.65 5.31 0.96
C ASN A 156 -8.16 5.00 0.91
N ARG A 157 -8.73 4.90 -0.28
CA ARG A 157 -10.12 4.48 -0.52
C ARG A 157 -10.15 3.09 -1.12
N PHE A 158 -10.95 2.20 -0.56
CA PHE A 158 -11.19 0.85 -1.09
C PHE A 158 -12.51 0.73 -1.88
N ALA A 159 -13.28 1.82 -1.98
CA ALA A 159 -14.52 1.83 -2.74
C ALA A 159 -14.33 2.27 -4.20
N TYR A 160 -13.26 2.99 -4.51
CA TYR A 160 -13.04 3.59 -5.83
C TYR A 160 -11.57 3.56 -6.22
N SER A 161 -11.31 3.29 -7.49
CA SER A 161 -9.99 3.53 -8.10
C SER A 161 -9.76 5.03 -8.25
N ALA A 162 -8.49 5.43 -8.29
CA ALA A 162 -8.07 6.82 -8.38
C ALA A 162 -7.03 7.02 -9.48
N TRP A 163 -6.97 8.23 -10.03
CA TRP A 163 -5.98 8.66 -11.03
C TRP A 163 -5.33 9.98 -10.59
N PRO A 164 -4.59 10.00 -9.46
CA PRO A 164 -3.92 11.22 -9.05
C PRO A 164 -2.89 11.69 -10.07
N THR A 165 -2.81 13.01 -10.25
CA THR A 165 -1.68 13.63 -10.94
C THR A 165 -0.66 14.04 -9.90
N VAL A 166 0.52 13.43 -9.95
CA VAL A 166 1.58 13.56 -8.96
C VAL A 166 2.72 14.40 -9.52
N GLU A 167 3.13 15.40 -8.77
CA GLU A 167 4.34 16.18 -9.04
C GLU A 167 5.48 15.66 -8.17
N PHE A 168 6.48 15.07 -8.81
CA PHE A 168 7.69 14.65 -8.10
C PHE A 168 8.67 15.79 -7.96
N ASP A 169 9.28 15.92 -6.77
CA ASP A 169 10.36 16.85 -6.48
C ASP A 169 11.70 16.11 -6.58
N VAL A 170 12.29 16.15 -7.78
CA VAL A 170 13.56 15.51 -8.07
C VAL A 170 14.65 16.55 -8.38
N ARG A 171 15.82 16.34 -7.82
CA ARG A 171 16.99 17.21 -8.10
C ARG A 171 17.58 16.91 -9.48
N PRO A 172 18.30 17.86 -10.09
CA PRO A 172 19.03 17.58 -11.33
C PRO A 172 19.90 16.33 -11.22
N GLY A 173 19.77 15.43 -12.17
CA GLY A 173 20.46 14.13 -12.21
C GLY A 173 19.77 12.99 -11.47
N GLN A 174 18.74 13.25 -10.67
CA GLN A 174 17.90 12.20 -10.11
C GLN A 174 16.77 11.79 -11.07
N ARG A 175 16.32 10.58 -10.93
CA ARG A 175 15.14 10.06 -11.66
C ARG A 175 14.23 9.26 -10.72
N VAL A 176 12.97 9.22 -11.10
CA VAL A 176 11.97 8.35 -10.46
C VAL A 176 11.84 7.09 -11.29
N VAL A 177 11.97 5.94 -10.66
CA VAL A 177 11.64 4.65 -11.25
C VAL A 177 10.54 3.99 -10.42
N GLU A 178 9.71 3.21 -11.05
CA GLU A 178 8.69 2.42 -10.38
C GLU A 178 9.19 0.99 -10.15
N ILE A 179 8.73 0.37 -9.06
CA ILE A 179 8.88 -1.06 -8.86
C ILE A 179 7.66 -1.76 -9.43
N ASP A 180 7.87 -2.54 -10.46
CA ASP A 180 6.81 -3.31 -11.10
C ASP A 180 6.21 -4.34 -10.12
N PRO A 181 4.89 -4.32 -9.87
CA PRO A 181 4.25 -5.18 -8.87
C PRO A 181 4.24 -6.67 -9.24
N GLU A 182 4.46 -7.01 -10.50
CA GLU A 182 4.48 -8.39 -10.97
C GLU A 182 5.86 -9.02 -10.85
N THR A 183 6.91 -8.25 -11.15
CA THR A 183 8.29 -8.76 -11.25
C THR A 183 9.21 -8.28 -10.13
N GLY A 184 8.89 -7.14 -9.50
CA GLY A 184 9.74 -6.46 -8.53
C GLY A 184 10.97 -5.79 -9.17
N ARG A 185 10.97 -5.60 -10.49
CA ARG A 185 12.05 -4.91 -11.21
C ARG A 185 11.77 -3.42 -11.26
N GLU A 186 12.85 -2.65 -11.36
CA GLU A 186 12.75 -1.23 -11.65
C GLU A 186 12.33 -1.04 -13.12
N VAL A 187 11.29 -0.25 -13.32
CA VAL A 187 10.79 0.12 -14.64
C VAL A 187 10.70 1.65 -14.75
N PRO A 188 10.78 2.22 -15.97
CA PRO A 188 10.53 3.64 -16.15
C PRO A 188 9.15 4.03 -15.63
N LEU A 189 9.06 5.21 -15.03
CA LEU A 189 7.78 5.75 -14.60
C LEU A 189 6.86 5.97 -15.80
N HIS A 190 5.70 5.34 -15.78
CA HIS A 190 4.68 5.48 -16.82
C HIS A 190 3.68 6.56 -16.44
N ASP A 191 3.54 7.55 -17.32
CA ASP A 191 2.51 8.59 -17.22
C ASP A 191 1.29 8.20 -18.06
N ALA A 192 0.14 8.04 -17.40
CA ALA A 192 -1.11 7.67 -18.07
C ALA A 192 -1.73 8.84 -18.87
N SER A 193 -1.30 10.08 -18.62
CA SER A 193 -1.78 11.28 -19.34
C SER A 193 -0.68 12.32 -19.52
N PRO A 194 0.23 12.14 -20.51
CA PRO A 194 1.40 13.00 -20.71
C PRO A 194 1.07 14.45 -21.13
N LEU A 195 -0.21 14.75 -21.39
CA LEU A 195 -0.67 16.12 -21.67
C LEU A 195 -0.97 16.92 -20.40
N MET A 196 -0.98 16.27 -19.23
CA MET A 196 -1.18 16.95 -17.94
C MET A 196 0.18 17.33 -17.34
N ASP A 197 0.21 18.48 -16.68
CA ASP A 197 1.36 18.89 -15.90
C ASP A 197 1.46 18.05 -14.62
N GLY A 198 2.51 17.23 -14.52
CA GLY A 198 2.69 16.17 -13.53
C GLY A 198 2.51 14.77 -14.14
N VAL A 199 2.61 13.73 -13.35
CA VAL A 199 2.49 12.33 -13.79
C VAL A 199 1.17 11.75 -13.31
N GLN A 200 0.30 11.34 -14.22
CA GLN A 200 -0.95 10.69 -13.86
C GLN A 200 -0.74 9.20 -13.59
N LEU A 201 -1.08 8.77 -12.38
CA LEU A 201 -0.84 7.42 -11.89
C LEU A 201 -2.16 6.68 -11.62
N PRO A 202 -2.51 5.62 -12.36
CA PRO A 202 -3.66 4.81 -12.02
C PRO A 202 -3.40 4.02 -10.71
N LEU A 203 -4.31 4.15 -9.75
CA LEU A 203 -4.33 3.43 -8.50
C LEU A 203 -5.65 2.67 -8.37
N LEU A 204 -5.59 1.37 -8.18
CA LEU A 204 -6.77 0.58 -7.86
C LEU A 204 -7.37 1.01 -6.51
N ASP A 205 -8.59 0.61 -6.26
CA ASP A 205 -9.27 0.66 -4.98
C ASP A 205 -8.43 -0.02 -3.88
N GLY A 206 -7.97 0.75 -2.88
CA GLY A 206 -6.99 0.31 -1.87
C GLY A 206 -5.61 -0.05 -2.42
N GLY A 207 -5.34 0.25 -3.69
CA GLY A 207 -4.08 -0.04 -4.36
C GLY A 207 -2.96 0.93 -4.02
N ALA A 208 -1.73 0.48 -4.25
CA ALA A 208 -0.54 1.30 -4.04
C ALA A 208 0.51 1.05 -5.12
N ARG A 209 1.41 2.03 -5.29
CA ARG A 209 2.58 1.95 -6.18
C ARG A 209 3.83 2.32 -5.39
N LEU A 210 4.92 1.68 -5.70
CA LEU A 210 6.22 1.86 -5.03
C LEU A 210 7.24 2.45 -6.00
N PHE A 211 7.87 3.54 -5.59
CA PHE A 211 8.85 4.28 -6.38
C PHE A 211 10.20 4.34 -5.68
N LEU A 212 11.28 4.39 -6.47
CA LEU A 212 12.61 4.74 -6.01
C LEU A 212 13.06 6.04 -6.67
N ILE A 213 13.62 6.95 -5.87
CA ILE A 213 14.11 8.26 -6.29
C ILE A 213 15.61 8.36 -5.98
N GLY A 214 16.42 8.61 -6.98
CA GLY A 214 17.88 8.78 -6.83
C GLY A 214 18.63 8.83 -8.14
#